data_17991b4c5c1a9885d2ee7f2599ccd83b
#
_entry.id   17991b4c5c1a9885d2ee7f2599ccd83b
#
_cell.length_a   1.000
_cell.length_b   1.000
_cell.length_c   1.000
_cell.angle_alpha   90.00
_cell.angle_beta   90.00
_cell.angle_gamma   90.00
#
_symmetry.space_group_name_H-M   'P 1'
#
loop_
_entity.id
_entity.type
_entity.pdbx_description
1 polymer ?
#
loop_
_entity_poly.entity_id
_entity_poly.type
_entity_poly.pdbx_seq_one_letter_code
_entity_poly.pdbx_strand_id
1 'polypeptide(L)'
;MAGMAGNSDRWARWLLDVRHGGDAAFRERMLTESIYPWRDEILDKAQLKPGDTLLDVGAGDGLVGFGALDRLGTSGHVIFSDISQDLLDHCRTAAAAEGLLGHCSFVQAPADSLTAFADTSADVVTTRSVLIYVKDKAGALREFYRVLKPGGRVSLCEPINRLMADPPGWFSGYDTRPVAALAQKVIAVFEAIQPPGSDPMLDFDERDLVRHAEDAGFPDIGLDLRWNRKAVKRPCNWDTFLRSSGNPLIPPLGEVIDQALTADEAAVFTAALKPLVESGRGQEQLALAYLTAVKD
;
A
#
# COMPACT_ATOMS: atom_id res chain seq x y z
N MET A 1 -22.35 24.62 -13.71
CA MET A 1 -21.14 24.29 -14.50
C MET A 1 -20.74 22.89 -14.11
N ALA A 2 -21.02 21.91 -14.98
CA ALA A 2 -20.59 20.53 -14.77
C ALA A 2 -19.08 20.47 -15.04
N GLY A 3 -18.29 20.41 -13.98
CA GLY A 3 -16.85 20.19 -14.07
C GLY A 3 -16.60 18.81 -14.64
N MET A 4 -15.74 18.74 -15.66
CA MET A 4 -15.24 17.54 -16.30
C MET A 4 -14.74 16.57 -15.24
N ALA A 5 -15.46 15.49 -14.99
CA ALA A 5 -14.92 14.31 -14.35
C ALA A 5 -13.90 13.72 -15.33
N GLY A 6 -12.67 14.19 -15.28
CA GLY A 6 -11.54 13.54 -15.91
C GLY A 6 -11.49 12.13 -15.35
N ASN A 7 -11.28 11.15 -16.23
CA ASN A 7 -11.15 9.76 -15.85
C ASN A 7 -9.90 9.67 -14.96
N SER A 8 -10.05 9.55 -13.63
CA SER A 8 -8.93 9.46 -12.68
C SER A 8 -8.05 8.26 -13.05
N ASP A 9 -6.72 8.38 -12.81
CA ASP A 9 -5.82 7.29 -13.08
C ASP A 9 -6.12 6.06 -12.19
N ARG A 10 -5.57 4.89 -12.57
CA ARG A 10 -5.87 3.63 -11.88
C ARG A 10 -5.52 3.65 -10.39
N TRP A 11 -4.46 4.40 -9.99
CA TRP A 11 -3.98 4.46 -8.61
C TRP A 11 -4.95 5.25 -7.75
N ALA A 12 -5.33 6.45 -8.20
CA ALA A 12 -6.31 7.29 -7.53
C ALA A 12 -7.67 6.60 -7.44
N ARG A 13 -8.18 6.05 -8.56
CA ARG A 13 -9.43 5.30 -8.57
C ARG A 13 -9.42 4.14 -7.58
N TRP A 14 -8.33 3.34 -7.56
CA TRP A 14 -8.25 2.22 -6.63
C TRP A 14 -8.20 2.68 -5.19
N LEU A 15 -7.30 3.60 -4.85
CA LEU A 15 -7.05 4.00 -3.46
C LEU A 15 -8.24 4.71 -2.83
N LEU A 16 -8.90 5.60 -3.60
CA LEU A 16 -9.98 6.45 -3.10
C LEU A 16 -11.35 5.75 -3.15
N ASP A 17 -11.60 4.92 -4.17
CA ASP A 17 -12.95 4.40 -4.45
C ASP A 17 -13.05 2.87 -4.28
N VAL A 18 -12.10 2.10 -4.85
CA VAL A 18 -12.24 0.66 -5.02
C VAL A 18 -11.69 -0.15 -3.84
N ARG A 19 -10.58 0.29 -3.25
CA ARG A 19 -9.86 -0.45 -2.19
C ARG A 19 -10.76 -0.94 -1.06
N HIS A 20 -11.76 -0.15 -0.69
CA HIS A 20 -12.71 -0.45 0.38
C HIS A 20 -14.14 -0.63 -0.14
N GLY A 21 -14.33 -0.93 -1.44
CA GLY A 21 -15.61 -1.19 -2.08
C GLY A 21 -16.61 -0.03 -2.00
N GLY A 22 -16.15 1.22 -1.82
CA GLY A 22 -17.00 2.39 -1.64
C GLY A 22 -17.73 2.43 -0.29
N ASP A 23 -17.35 1.60 0.69
CA ASP A 23 -17.96 1.55 2.02
C ASP A 23 -17.18 2.43 2.99
N ALA A 24 -17.72 3.61 3.31
CA ALA A 24 -17.08 4.59 4.18
C ALA A 24 -16.89 4.06 5.62
N ALA A 25 -17.85 3.31 6.16
CA ALA A 25 -17.75 2.75 7.51
C ALA A 25 -16.68 1.64 7.58
N PHE A 26 -16.61 0.80 6.54
CA PHE A 26 -15.55 -0.19 6.43
C PHE A 26 -14.17 0.46 6.28
N ARG A 27 -14.06 1.50 5.44
CA ARG A 27 -12.83 2.30 5.28
C ARG A 27 -12.37 2.89 6.62
N GLU A 28 -13.26 3.58 7.33
CA GLU A 28 -12.92 4.22 8.62
C GLU A 28 -12.42 3.20 9.64
N ARG A 29 -13.10 2.06 9.75
CA ARG A 29 -12.66 0.97 10.62
C ARG A 29 -11.27 0.45 10.23
N MET A 30 -11.01 0.23 8.93
CA MET A 30 -9.69 -0.22 8.44
C MET A 30 -8.60 0.79 8.72
N LEU A 31 -8.89 2.10 8.54
CA LEU A 31 -7.97 3.17 8.87
C LEU A 31 -7.61 3.14 10.36
N THR A 32 -8.60 3.12 11.23
CA THR A 32 -8.41 3.22 12.68
C THR A 32 -7.74 1.98 13.28
N GLU A 33 -8.21 0.78 12.90
CA GLU A 33 -7.76 -0.48 13.53
C GLU A 33 -6.43 -1.01 12.97
N SER A 34 -6.01 -0.57 11.78
CA SER A 34 -4.83 -1.13 11.13
C SER A 34 -3.92 -0.05 10.53
N ILE A 35 -4.45 0.82 9.69
CA ILE A 35 -3.63 1.66 8.83
C ILE A 35 -2.95 2.79 9.61
N TYR A 36 -3.67 3.45 10.52
CA TYR A 36 -3.07 4.47 11.40
C TYR A 36 -2.00 3.89 12.34
N PRO A 37 -2.18 2.74 13.00
CA PRO A 37 -1.09 2.10 13.75
C PRO A 37 0.16 1.82 12.91
N TRP A 38 0.01 1.39 11.65
CA TRP A 38 1.16 1.17 10.77
C TRP A 38 1.85 2.47 10.36
N ARG A 39 1.08 3.51 10.05
CA ARG A 39 1.61 4.86 9.80
C ARG A 39 2.40 5.37 11.00
N ASP A 40 1.81 5.29 12.19
CA ASP A 40 2.43 5.82 13.40
C ASP A 40 3.74 5.12 13.71
N GLU A 41 3.83 3.81 13.45
CA GLU A 41 5.08 3.06 13.61
C GLU A 41 6.15 3.49 12.59
N ILE A 42 5.80 3.73 11.32
CA ILE A 42 6.74 4.30 10.34
C ILE A 42 7.29 5.64 10.85
N LEU A 43 6.40 6.51 11.35
CA LEU A 43 6.77 7.83 11.85
C LEU A 43 7.58 7.77 13.15
N ASP A 44 7.31 6.81 14.05
CA ASP A 44 8.09 6.58 15.26
C ASP A 44 9.52 6.13 14.91
N LYS A 45 9.64 5.18 13.98
CA LYS A 45 10.93 4.69 13.49
C LYS A 45 11.70 5.75 12.68
N ALA A 46 11.01 6.66 12.01
CA ALA A 46 11.60 7.78 11.29
C ALA A 46 12.31 8.78 12.19
N GLN A 47 12.03 8.79 13.50
CA GLN A 47 12.65 9.69 14.49
C GLN A 47 12.64 11.16 14.04
N LEU A 48 11.51 11.63 13.56
CA LEU A 48 11.33 12.98 13.03
C LEU A 48 11.72 14.05 14.06
N LYS A 49 12.36 15.10 13.58
CA LYS A 49 12.76 16.26 14.38
C LYS A 49 12.05 17.51 13.86
N PRO A 50 11.74 18.47 14.75
CA PRO A 50 11.26 19.78 14.32
C PRO A 50 12.20 20.42 13.29
N GLY A 51 11.63 20.83 12.16
CA GLY A 51 12.38 21.43 11.06
C GLY A 51 12.91 20.45 10.02
N ASP A 52 12.78 19.13 10.18
CA ASP A 52 13.15 18.16 9.15
C ASP A 52 12.34 18.39 7.86
N THR A 53 12.97 18.11 6.73
CA THR A 53 12.32 17.94 5.43
C THR A 53 12.05 16.43 5.23
N LEU A 54 10.78 16.06 5.22
CA LEU A 54 10.32 14.69 4.94
C LEU A 54 9.98 14.55 3.46
N LEU A 55 10.53 13.57 2.78
CA LEU A 55 10.09 13.11 1.46
C LEU A 55 9.27 11.82 1.63
N ASP A 56 7.95 11.91 1.41
CA ASP A 56 7.03 10.77 1.44
C ASP A 56 6.86 10.23 0.02
N VAL A 57 7.51 9.10 -0.28
CA VAL A 57 7.56 8.51 -1.62
C VAL A 57 6.41 7.51 -1.80
N GLY A 58 5.63 7.68 -2.89
CA GLY A 58 4.38 6.96 -3.08
C GLY A 58 3.33 7.41 -2.06
N ALA A 59 3.19 8.71 -1.91
CA ALA A 59 2.40 9.34 -0.85
C ALA A 59 0.92 8.92 -0.84
N GLY A 60 0.38 8.47 -1.98
CA GLY A 60 -1.01 8.05 -2.09
C GLY A 60 -2.00 9.15 -1.71
N ASP A 61 -2.88 8.87 -0.76
CA ASP A 61 -3.82 9.84 -0.17
C ASP A 61 -3.20 10.74 0.92
N GLY A 62 -1.86 10.73 1.05
CA GLY A 62 -1.12 11.56 1.98
C GLY A 62 -1.03 11.02 3.40
N LEU A 63 -1.39 9.77 3.63
CA LEU A 63 -1.49 9.15 4.95
C LEU A 63 -0.26 9.39 5.83
N VAL A 64 0.96 9.11 5.32
CA VAL A 64 2.21 9.23 6.09
C VAL A 64 2.62 10.69 6.19
N GLY A 65 2.62 11.40 5.06
CA GLY A 65 3.03 12.80 5.02
C GLY A 65 2.18 13.71 5.92
N PHE A 66 0.85 13.61 5.88
CA PHE A 66 -0.02 14.38 6.79
C PHE A 66 0.16 13.98 8.25
N GLY A 67 0.34 12.68 8.54
CA GLY A 67 0.62 12.20 9.89
C GLY A 67 1.95 12.68 10.47
N ALA A 68 2.88 13.14 9.62
CA ALA A 68 4.19 13.63 10.05
C ALA A 68 4.17 15.11 10.48
N LEU A 69 3.21 15.91 10.02
CA LEU A 69 3.24 17.38 10.17
C LEU A 69 3.33 17.84 11.64
N ASP A 70 2.58 17.22 12.53
CA ASP A 70 2.63 17.57 13.96
C ASP A 70 4.01 17.30 14.59
N ARG A 71 4.72 16.28 14.10
CA ARG A 71 6.05 15.91 14.59
C ARG A 71 7.15 16.83 14.05
N LEU A 72 6.95 17.35 12.85
CA LEU A 72 7.88 18.25 12.16
C LEU A 72 7.80 19.69 12.69
N GLY A 73 6.68 20.05 13.32
CA GLY A 73 6.43 21.38 13.83
C GLY A 73 6.31 22.45 12.74
N THR A 74 6.25 23.71 13.14
CA THR A 74 5.98 24.85 12.25
C THR A 74 7.13 25.22 11.30
N SER A 75 8.32 24.67 11.47
CA SER A 75 9.48 24.85 10.59
C SER A 75 9.75 23.67 9.65
N GLY A 76 9.02 22.56 9.85
CA GLY A 76 9.16 21.36 9.03
C GLY A 76 8.45 21.44 7.70
N HIS A 77 8.84 20.57 6.77
CA HIS A 77 8.30 20.53 5.43
C HIS A 77 8.07 19.08 4.96
N VAL A 78 6.94 18.81 4.34
CA VAL A 78 6.61 17.52 3.73
C VAL A 78 6.58 17.65 2.22
N ILE A 79 7.31 16.80 1.53
CA ILE A 79 7.27 16.66 0.09
C ILE A 79 6.53 15.37 -0.23
N PHE A 80 5.30 15.48 -0.75
CA PHE A 80 4.53 14.35 -1.25
C PHE A 80 5.00 14.02 -2.66
N SER A 81 5.50 12.82 -2.87
CA SER A 81 5.92 12.30 -4.18
C SER A 81 5.10 11.08 -4.55
N ASP A 82 4.53 11.05 -5.75
CA ASP A 82 3.76 9.93 -6.27
C ASP A 82 3.85 9.86 -7.80
N ILE A 83 3.59 8.69 -8.40
CA ILE A 83 3.46 8.57 -9.86
C ILE A 83 2.11 9.08 -10.36
N SER A 84 1.10 9.14 -9.50
CA SER A 84 -0.26 9.58 -9.76
C SER A 84 -0.38 11.09 -9.50
N GLN A 85 -0.60 11.86 -10.58
CA GLN A 85 -0.89 13.28 -10.45
C GLN A 85 -2.24 13.52 -9.75
N ASP A 86 -3.22 12.66 -9.98
CA ASP A 86 -4.55 12.77 -9.34
C ASP A 86 -4.47 12.60 -7.82
N LEU A 87 -3.60 11.70 -7.31
CA LEU A 87 -3.37 11.56 -5.87
C LEU A 87 -2.62 12.78 -5.30
N LEU A 88 -1.66 13.34 -6.02
CA LEU A 88 -0.99 14.56 -5.61
C LEU A 88 -1.94 15.76 -5.56
N ASP A 89 -2.87 15.87 -6.51
CA ASP A 89 -3.90 16.91 -6.53
C ASP A 89 -4.92 16.71 -5.40
N HIS A 90 -5.24 15.46 -5.06
CA HIS A 90 -6.01 15.12 -3.85
C HIS A 90 -5.30 15.61 -2.58
N CYS A 91 -4.01 15.28 -2.41
CA CYS A 91 -3.21 15.74 -1.27
C CYS A 91 -3.11 17.28 -1.23
N ARG A 92 -2.92 17.94 -2.37
CA ARG A 92 -2.88 19.40 -2.44
C ARG A 92 -4.20 20.02 -2.00
N THR A 93 -5.32 19.44 -2.42
CA THR A 93 -6.66 19.90 -2.03
C THR A 93 -6.89 19.73 -0.53
N ALA A 94 -6.49 18.59 0.05
CA ALA A 94 -6.57 18.36 1.48
C ALA A 94 -5.68 19.34 2.27
N ALA A 95 -4.43 19.55 1.84
CA ALA A 95 -3.53 20.52 2.47
C ALA A 95 -4.07 21.97 2.40
N ALA A 96 -4.71 22.33 1.28
CA ALA A 96 -5.33 23.66 1.15
C ALA A 96 -6.51 23.85 2.13
N ALA A 97 -7.35 22.83 2.28
CA ALA A 97 -8.50 22.86 3.19
C ALA A 97 -8.08 23.07 4.65
N GLU A 98 -6.93 22.53 5.05
CA GLU A 98 -6.37 22.63 6.40
C GLU A 98 -5.37 23.81 6.58
N GLY A 99 -5.14 24.62 5.53
CA GLY A 99 -4.20 25.77 5.59
C GLY A 99 -2.72 25.35 5.64
N LEU A 100 -2.39 24.14 5.20
CA LEU A 100 -1.06 23.51 5.32
C LEU A 100 -0.17 23.67 4.07
N LEU A 101 -0.63 24.38 3.03
CA LEU A 101 0.14 24.52 1.77
C LEU A 101 1.55 25.10 1.96
N GLY A 102 1.76 25.94 2.96
CA GLY A 102 3.08 26.52 3.27
C GLY A 102 4.09 25.48 3.78
N HIS A 103 3.62 24.31 4.23
CA HIS A 103 4.42 23.21 4.77
C HIS A 103 4.49 22.01 3.84
N CYS A 104 3.90 22.10 2.64
CA CYS A 104 3.75 20.97 1.74
C CYS A 104 4.22 21.31 0.33
N SER A 105 4.90 20.36 -0.32
CA SER A 105 5.19 20.34 -1.74
C SER A 105 4.68 19.04 -2.36
N PHE A 106 4.39 19.06 -3.68
CA PHE A 106 3.80 17.93 -4.40
C PHE A 106 4.55 17.74 -5.71
N VAL A 107 5.20 16.60 -5.88
CA VAL A 107 6.13 16.33 -7.00
C VAL A 107 5.82 14.97 -7.60
N GLN A 108 5.49 14.94 -8.89
CA GLN A 108 5.28 13.69 -9.61
C GLN A 108 6.62 13.03 -9.93
N ALA A 109 6.88 11.86 -9.35
CA ALA A 109 8.11 11.08 -9.61
C ALA A 109 7.88 9.60 -9.25
N PRO A 110 8.46 8.65 -10.02
CA PRO A 110 8.52 7.25 -9.63
C PRO A 110 9.59 7.03 -8.56
N ALA A 111 9.38 6.05 -7.68
CA ALA A 111 10.27 5.78 -6.54
C ALA A 111 11.70 5.38 -6.95
N ASP A 112 11.84 4.73 -8.11
CA ASP A 112 13.13 4.30 -8.68
C ASP A 112 13.80 5.34 -9.59
N SER A 113 13.23 6.56 -9.67
CA SER A 113 13.78 7.67 -10.46
C SER A 113 13.34 9.01 -9.86
N LEU A 114 13.97 9.39 -8.75
CA LEU A 114 13.71 10.66 -8.04
C LEU A 114 14.51 11.82 -8.62
N THR A 115 14.66 11.89 -9.94
CA THR A 115 15.49 12.89 -10.65
C THR A 115 15.02 14.32 -10.47
N ALA A 116 13.78 14.54 -10.07
CA ALA A 116 13.25 15.86 -9.71
C ALA A 116 13.83 16.40 -8.39
N PHE A 117 14.51 15.56 -7.61
CA PHE A 117 15.07 15.91 -6.31
C PHE A 117 16.59 15.98 -6.40
N ALA A 118 17.14 17.05 -5.83
CA ALA A 118 18.60 17.19 -5.71
C ALA A 118 19.19 16.16 -4.74
N ASP A 119 20.45 15.84 -4.91
CA ASP A 119 21.20 15.06 -3.93
C ASP A 119 21.18 15.78 -2.57
N THR A 120 21.14 15.02 -1.49
CA THR A 120 21.23 15.55 -0.12
C THR A 120 20.18 16.64 0.18
N SER A 121 18.94 16.46 -0.28
CA SER A 121 17.85 17.45 -0.15
C SER A 121 16.83 17.11 0.96
N ALA A 122 16.76 15.85 1.42
CA ALA A 122 15.80 15.40 2.43
C ALA A 122 16.51 14.96 3.72
N ASP A 123 15.90 15.21 4.86
CA ASP A 123 16.36 14.70 6.16
C ASP A 123 15.82 13.30 6.41
N VAL A 124 14.60 13.02 5.93
CA VAL A 124 13.92 11.75 6.09
C VAL A 124 13.23 11.35 4.79
N VAL A 125 13.31 10.06 4.44
CA VAL A 125 12.50 9.43 3.40
C VAL A 125 11.56 8.43 4.06
N THR A 126 10.26 8.51 3.74
CA THR A 126 9.27 7.50 4.13
C THR A 126 8.60 6.89 2.92
N THR A 127 8.18 5.63 3.06
CA THR A 127 7.30 4.99 2.10
C THR A 127 6.49 3.87 2.76
N ARG A 128 5.27 3.62 2.25
CA ARG A 128 4.39 2.56 2.74
C ARG A 128 3.70 1.83 1.60
N SER A 129 4.00 0.53 1.45
CA SER A 129 3.40 -0.33 0.42
C SER A 129 3.60 0.23 -1.00
N VAL A 130 4.83 0.61 -1.31
CA VAL A 130 5.24 1.20 -2.60
C VAL A 130 6.20 0.28 -3.32
N LEU A 131 7.24 -0.22 -2.63
CA LEU A 131 8.25 -1.08 -3.26
C LEU A 131 7.63 -2.37 -3.83
N ILE A 132 6.51 -2.85 -3.27
CA ILE A 132 5.75 -3.96 -3.83
C ILE A 132 5.32 -3.75 -5.28
N TYR A 133 5.23 -2.51 -5.77
CA TYR A 133 4.85 -2.17 -7.14
C TYR A 133 6.03 -1.79 -8.02
N VAL A 134 7.20 -1.54 -7.44
CA VAL A 134 8.41 -1.08 -8.14
C VAL A 134 9.20 -2.27 -8.66
N LYS A 135 9.55 -2.26 -9.94
CA LYS A 135 10.39 -3.33 -10.53
C LYS A 135 11.85 -3.23 -10.08
N ASP A 136 12.44 -2.05 -10.14
CA ASP A 136 13.81 -1.79 -9.67
C ASP A 136 13.81 -1.30 -8.22
N LYS A 137 13.53 -2.21 -7.27
CA LYS A 137 13.56 -1.92 -5.84
C LYS A 137 14.94 -1.47 -5.36
N ALA A 138 15.99 -2.07 -5.93
CA ALA A 138 17.37 -1.65 -5.65
C ALA A 138 17.63 -0.23 -6.15
N GLY A 139 17.10 0.14 -7.31
CA GLY A 139 17.11 1.50 -7.82
C GLY A 139 16.43 2.49 -6.89
N ALA A 140 15.26 2.13 -6.37
CA ALA A 140 14.54 2.96 -5.41
C ALA A 140 15.37 3.20 -4.14
N LEU A 141 15.96 2.17 -3.55
CA LEU A 141 16.82 2.33 -2.36
C LEU A 141 18.08 3.19 -2.66
N ARG A 142 18.67 3.07 -3.87
CA ARG A 142 19.78 3.99 -4.30
C ARG A 142 19.32 5.44 -4.41
N GLU A 143 18.13 5.69 -4.96
CA GLU A 143 17.56 7.04 -5.04
C GLU A 143 17.25 7.59 -3.63
N PHE A 144 16.72 6.78 -2.71
CA PHE A 144 16.50 7.18 -1.31
C PHE A 144 17.82 7.58 -0.66
N TYR A 145 18.88 6.77 -0.85
CA TYR A 145 20.21 7.11 -0.35
C TYR A 145 20.74 8.41 -0.95
N ARG A 146 20.59 8.61 -2.26
CA ARG A 146 21.08 9.80 -2.96
C ARG A 146 20.44 11.09 -2.44
N VAL A 147 19.11 11.10 -2.30
CA VAL A 147 18.37 12.30 -1.88
C VAL A 147 18.51 12.62 -0.40
N LEU A 148 18.87 11.65 0.43
CA LEU A 148 19.10 11.88 1.85
C LEU A 148 20.37 12.71 2.10
N LYS A 149 20.28 13.64 3.04
CA LYS A 149 21.44 14.35 3.62
C LYS A 149 22.30 13.38 4.43
N PRO A 150 23.60 13.69 4.68
CA PRO A 150 24.38 12.98 5.69
C PRO A 150 23.65 12.99 7.05
N GLY A 151 23.59 11.85 7.72
CA GLY A 151 22.77 11.65 8.93
C GLY A 151 21.26 11.54 8.66
N GLY A 152 20.83 11.61 7.41
CA GLY A 152 19.44 11.40 7.00
C GLY A 152 19.04 9.92 7.08
N ARG A 153 17.75 9.65 7.14
CA ARG A 153 17.27 8.31 7.43
C ARG A 153 16.06 7.90 6.59
N VAL A 154 15.97 6.61 6.29
CA VAL A 154 14.81 5.96 5.68
C VAL A 154 13.99 5.30 6.78
N SER A 155 12.67 5.39 6.68
CA SER A 155 11.73 4.53 7.42
C SER A 155 10.63 4.08 6.48
N LEU A 156 10.56 2.78 6.22
CA LEU A 156 9.56 2.22 5.30
C LEU A 156 8.83 1.02 5.91
N CYS A 157 7.63 0.75 5.37
CA CYS A 157 6.83 -0.43 5.68
C CYS A 157 6.32 -1.07 4.41
N GLU A 158 6.76 -2.31 4.16
CA GLU A 158 6.34 -3.08 2.98
C GLU A 158 5.67 -4.39 3.39
N PRO A 159 4.54 -4.76 2.75
CA PRO A 159 3.98 -6.09 2.91
C PRO A 159 4.87 -7.13 2.20
N ILE A 160 5.11 -8.25 2.89
CA ILE A 160 5.83 -9.40 2.32
C ILE A 160 4.79 -10.43 1.85
N ASN A 161 4.30 -10.24 0.61
CA ASN A 161 3.18 -11.01 0.08
C ASN A 161 3.46 -12.51 -0.01
N ARG A 162 4.73 -12.92 -0.19
CA ARG A 162 5.14 -14.34 -0.16
C ARG A 162 4.76 -15.04 1.14
N LEU A 163 4.73 -14.32 2.26
CA LEU A 163 4.35 -14.85 3.57
C LEU A 163 2.84 -14.80 3.84
N MET A 164 2.06 -14.23 2.91
CA MET A 164 0.62 -14.05 3.05
C MET A 164 -0.20 -14.93 2.10
N ALA A 165 0.43 -15.87 1.41
CA ALA A 165 -0.26 -16.79 0.51
C ALA A 165 -1.32 -17.62 1.25
N ASP A 166 -2.50 -17.72 0.67
CA ASP A 166 -3.54 -18.59 1.18
C ASP A 166 -3.11 -20.07 1.12
N PRO A 167 -3.46 -20.89 2.13
CA PRO A 167 -3.21 -22.33 2.06
C PRO A 167 -4.07 -22.98 0.96
N PRO A 168 -3.69 -24.17 0.46
CA PRO A 168 -4.47 -24.89 -0.55
C PRO A 168 -5.95 -25.05 -0.15
N GLY A 169 -6.86 -24.72 -1.07
CA GLY A 169 -8.31 -24.77 -0.83
C GLY A 169 -8.87 -23.55 -0.09
N TRP A 170 -8.09 -22.49 0.02
CA TRP A 170 -8.52 -21.20 0.54
C TRP A 170 -8.48 -20.14 -0.55
N PHE A 171 -9.31 -19.14 -0.40
CA PHE A 171 -9.34 -17.98 -1.29
C PHE A 171 -9.64 -16.72 -0.48
N SER A 172 -8.77 -15.72 -0.60
CA SER A 172 -8.90 -14.45 0.11
C SER A 172 -9.08 -14.60 1.64
N GLY A 173 -8.43 -15.64 2.20
CA GLY A 173 -8.50 -15.97 3.63
C GLY A 173 -9.77 -16.73 4.06
N TYR A 174 -10.56 -17.24 3.14
CA TYR A 174 -11.77 -18.05 3.43
C TYR A 174 -11.62 -19.48 2.91
N ASP A 175 -12.21 -20.44 3.64
CA ASP A 175 -12.22 -21.86 3.26
C ASP A 175 -13.14 -22.08 2.06
N THR A 176 -12.54 -22.37 0.92
CA THR A 176 -13.25 -22.64 -0.34
C THR A 176 -13.22 -24.10 -0.75
N ARG A 177 -12.79 -25.02 0.11
CA ARG A 177 -12.76 -26.47 -0.20
C ARG A 177 -14.12 -27.01 -0.64
N PRO A 178 -15.27 -26.57 -0.10
CA PRO A 178 -16.58 -27.03 -0.60
C PRO A 178 -16.87 -26.63 -2.05
N VAL A 179 -16.22 -25.60 -2.57
CA VAL A 179 -16.37 -25.03 -3.92
C VAL A 179 -15.03 -24.86 -4.64
N ALA A 180 -14.06 -25.73 -4.35
CA ALA A 180 -12.69 -25.60 -4.80
C ALA A 180 -12.53 -25.44 -6.32
N ALA A 181 -13.31 -26.19 -7.12
CA ALA A 181 -13.28 -26.07 -8.57
C ALA A 181 -13.71 -24.70 -9.08
N LEU A 182 -14.69 -24.07 -8.41
CA LEU A 182 -15.14 -22.72 -8.75
C LEU A 182 -14.12 -21.65 -8.30
N ALA A 183 -13.56 -21.84 -7.10
CA ALA A 183 -12.49 -20.97 -6.60
C ALA A 183 -11.27 -20.97 -7.55
N GLN A 184 -10.89 -22.14 -8.09
CA GLN A 184 -9.78 -22.24 -9.05
C GLN A 184 -10.07 -21.49 -10.36
N LYS A 185 -11.30 -21.46 -10.86
CA LYS A 185 -11.67 -20.65 -12.03
C LYS A 185 -11.47 -19.15 -11.75
N VAL A 186 -11.89 -18.68 -10.56
CA VAL A 186 -11.72 -17.27 -10.14
C VAL A 186 -10.23 -16.93 -9.98
N ILE A 187 -9.44 -17.79 -9.31
CA ILE A 187 -8.00 -17.63 -9.14
C ILE A 187 -7.30 -17.56 -10.51
N ALA A 188 -7.65 -18.45 -11.45
CA ALA A 188 -7.04 -18.47 -12.77
C ALA A 188 -7.22 -17.16 -13.55
N VAL A 189 -8.33 -16.44 -13.36
CA VAL A 189 -8.53 -15.12 -13.97
C VAL A 189 -7.56 -14.11 -13.35
N PHE A 190 -7.40 -14.08 -12.02
CA PHE A 190 -6.44 -13.20 -11.36
C PHE A 190 -5.01 -13.51 -11.81
N GLU A 191 -4.60 -14.77 -11.86
CA GLU A 191 -3.29 -15.20 -12.30
C GLU A 191 -3.01 -14.89 -13.78
N ALA A 192 -4.05 -14.89 -14.62
CA ALA A 192 -3.92 -14.47 -16.01
C ALA A 192 -3.68 -12.97 -16.16
N ILE A 193 -4.29 -12.15 -15.27
CA ILE A 193 -4.11 -10.69 -15.24
C ILE A 193 -2.75 -10.32 -14.63
N GLN A 194 -2.38 -10.98 -13.54
CA GLN A 194 -1.17 -10.72 -12.76
C GLN A 194 -0.42 -12.04 -12.50
N PRO A 195 0.37 -12.53 -13.49
CA PRO A 195 1.05 -13.82 -13.36
C PRO A 195 2.08 -13.80 -12.22
N PRO A 196 2.03 -14.76 -11.27
CA PRO A 196 2.90 -14.75 -10.09
C PRO A 196 4.41 -14.72 -10.41
N GLY A 197 4.83 -15.32 -11.53
CA GLY A 197 6.24 -15.36 -11.93
C GLY A 197 6.82 -14.04 -12.44
N SER A 198 5.98 -13.02 -12.69
CA SER A 198 6.40 -11.68 -13.16
C SER A 198 5.81 -10.55 -12.33
N ASP A 199 5.15 -10.89 -11.24
CA ASP A 199 4.51 -9.92 -10.35
C ASP A 199 5.54 -9.29 -9.39
N PRO A 200 5.78 -7.96 -9.48
CA PRO A 200 6.68 -7.27 -8.57
C PRO A 200 6.23 -7.33 -7.11
N MET A 201 4.95 -7.64 -6.84
CA MET A 201 4.44 -7.82 -5.49
C MET A 201 4.91 -9.14 -4.85
N LEU A 202 5.44 -10.08 -5.65
CA LEU A 202 5.89 -11.40 -5.23
C LEU A 202 7.38 -11.67 -5.50
N ASP A 203 8.13 -10.73 -6.07
CA ASP A 203 9.51 -10.94 -6.53
C ASP A 203 10.57 -10.67 -5.46
N PHE A 204 10.18 -10.31 -4.23
CA PHE A 204 11.09 -9.99 -3.12
C PHE A 204 10.60 -10.55 -1.78
N ASP A 205 11.50 -10.59 -0.82
CA ASP A 205 11.23 -10.87 0.59
C ASP A 205 11.95 -9.84 1.51
N GLU A 206 11.88 -10.06 2.82
CA GLU A 206 12.48 -9.19 3.82
C GLU A 206 14.02 -9.12 3.73
N ARG A 207 14.65 -10.19 3.25
CA ARG A 207 16.12 -10.25 3.08
C ARG A 207 16.57 -9.46 1.87
N ASP A 208 15.74 -9.47 0.82
CA ASP A 208 15.97 -8.66 -0.37
C ASP A 208 15.94 -7.17 -0.04
N LEU A 209 15.02 -6.73 0.86
CA LEU A 209 14.98 -5.34 1.31
C LEU A 209 16.29 -4.94 2.01
N VAL A 210 16.81 -5.79 2.92
CA VAL A 210 18.09 -5.53 3.60
C VAL A 210 19.22 -5.46 2.59
N ARG A 211 19.34 -6.45 1.69
CA ARG A 211 20.38 -6.47 0.66
C ARG A 211 20.33 -5.23 -0.25
N HIS A 212 19.15 -4.81 -0.66
CA HIS A 212 19.02 -3.60 -1.49
C HIS A 212 19.43 -2.33 -0.74
N ALA A 213 19.20 -2.25 0.57
CA ALA A 213 19.66 -1.14 1.38
C ALA A 213 21.20 -1.17 1.55
N GLU A 214 21.80 -2.36 1.78
CA GLU A 214 23.26 -2.56 1.80
C GLU A 214 23.90 -2.14 0.47
N ASP A 215 23.35 -2.62 -0.65
CA ASP A 215 23.81 -2.32 -2.01
C ASP A 215 23.65 -0.81 -2.36
N ALA A 216 22.70 -0.12 -1.75
CA ALA A 216 22.53 1.32 -1.89
C ALA A 216 23.57 2.13 -1.10
N GLY A 217 24.28 1.50 -0.15
CA GLY A 217 25.35 2.12 0.63
C GLY A 217 24.95 2.52 2.06
N PHE A 218 23.81 2.10 2.57
CA PHE A 218 23.44 2.36 3.96
C PHE A 218 24.30 1.52 4.93
N PRO A 219 25.04 2.13 5.86
CA PRO A 219 25.89 1.40 6.79
C PRO A 219 25.16 0.91 8.04
N ASP A 220 24.03 1.53 8.38
CA ASP A 220 23.21 1.19 9.55
C ASP A 220 21.79 0.87 9.09
N ILE A 221 21.40 -0.40 9.24
CA ILE A 221 20.12 -0.93 8.75
C ILE A 221 19.46 -1.73 9.87
N GLY A 222 18.22 -1.40 10.14
CA GLY A 222 17.35 -2.16 11.05
C GLY A 222 16.17 -2.75 10.29
N LEU A 223 15.79 -4.00 10.60
CA LEU A 223 14.61 -4.64 10.04
C LEU A 223 13.78 -5.30 11.13
N ASP A 224 12.50 -4.95 11.20
CA ASP A 224 11.49 -5.64 12.01
C ASP A 224 10.47 -6.32 11.09
N LEU A 225 10.46 -7.65 11.08
CA LEU A 225 9.44 -8.43 10.39
C LEU A 225 8.32 -8.82 11.36
N ARG A 226 7.10 -8.40 11.08
CA ARG A 226 5.90 -8.80 11.82
C ARG A 226 5.05 -9.71 10.97
N TRP A 227 5.02 -10.96 11.32
CA TRP A 227 4.12 -11.94 10.73
C TRP A 227 3.11 -12.40 11.77
N ASN A 228 1.82 -12.36 11.42
CA ASN A 228 0.79 -12.94 12.24
C ASN A 228 -0.32 -13.58 11.38
N ARG A 229 -0.98 -14.57 11.99
CA ARG A 229 -2.18 -15.20 11.45
C ARG A 229 -3.23 -15.22 12.53
N LYS A 230 -4.39 -14.67 12.24
CA LYS A 230 -5.57 -14.73 13.11
C LYS A 230 -6.58 -15.69 12.52
N ALA A 231 -7.20 -16.49 13.38
CA ALA A 231 -8.22 -17.48 12.98
C ALA A 231 -9.56 -16.84 12.58
N VAL A 232 -9.71 -15.54 12.77
CA VAL A 232 -10.93 -14.79 12.46
C VAL A 232 -10.55 -13.57 11.65
N LYS A 233 -11.25 -13.36 10.53
CA LYS A 233 -11.20 -12.14 9.75
C LYS A 233 -12.18 -11.11 10.28
N ARG A 234 -11.99 -9.86 9.87
CA ARG A 234 -13.02 -8.84 10.10
C ARG A 234 -14.25 -9.13 9.27
N PRO A 235 -15.45 -9.10 9.85
CA PRO A 235 -16.68 -9.15 9.08
C PRO A 235 -16.73 -8.04 8.04
N CYS A 236 -17.18 -8.38 6.83
CA CYS A 236 -17.34 -7.44 5.74
C CYS A 236 -18.70 -7.68 5.06
N ASN A 237 -19.36 -6.62 4.65
CA ASN A 237 -20.57 -6.74 3.84
C ASN A 237 -20.21 -7.40 2.50
N TRP A 238 -21.07 -8.32 2.01
CA TRP A 238 -20.83 -9.05 0.76
C TRP A 238 -20.67 -8.13 -0.44
N ASP A 239 -21.51 -7.11 -0.57
CA ASP A 239 -21.43 -6.17 -1.70
C ASP A 239 -20.15 -5.31 -1.64
N THR A 240 -19.71 -4.93 -0.44
CA THR A 240 -18.41 -4.27 -0.22
C THR A 240 -17.28 -5.18 -0.64
N PHE A 241 -17.31 -6.46 -0.25
CA PHE A 241 -16.32 -7.47 -0.63
C PHE A 241 -16.24 -7.67 -2.14
N LEU A 242 -17.39 -7.73 -2.83
CA LEU A 242 -17.44 -7.85 -4.29
C LEU A 242 -16.88 -6.62 -5.02
N ARG A 243 -17.12 -5.42 -4.51
CA ARG A 243 -16.67 -4.17 -5.12
C ARG A 243 -15.22 -3.80 -4.79
N SER A 244 -14.58 -4.48 -3.82
CA SER A 244 -13.20 -4.20 -3.45
C SER A 244 -12.19 -5.00 -4.30
N SER A 245 -11.01 -4.44 -4.48
CA SER A 245 -9.86 -5.15 -5.03
C SER A 245 -8.63 -4.99 -4.16
N GLY A 246 -7.77 -6.02 -4.14
CA GLY A 246 -6.58 -6.08 -3.29
C GLY A 246 -5.47 -5.12 -3.71
N ASN A 247 -5.41 -4.76 -4.99
CA ASN A 247 -4.42 -3.84 -5.53
C ASN A 247 -4.95 -3.17 -6.83
N PRO A 248 -4.29 -2.10 -7.32
CA PRO A 248 -4.75 -1.34 -8.49
C PRO A 248 -4.58 -2.06 -9.83
N LEU A 249 -3.91 -3.21 -9.87
CA LEU A 249 -3.61 -3.94 -11.10
C LEU A 249 -4.66 -4.99 -11.46
N ILE A 250 -5.54 -5.33 -10.52
CA ILE A 250 -6.60 -6.32 -10.69
C ILE A 250 -7.99 -5.68 -10.52
N PRO A 251 -9.02 -6.19 -11.20
CA PRO A 251 -10.39 -5.72 -11.05
C PRO A 251 -10.99 -6.14 -9.70
N PRO A 252 -12.12 -5.54 -9.30
CA PRO A 252 -12.93 -6.00 -8.17
C PRO A 252 -13.37 -7.46 -8.32
N LEU A 253 -13.52 -8.16 -7.18
CA LEU A 253 -13.86 -9.58 -7.17
C LEU A 253 -15.16 -9.90 -7.94
N GLY A 254 -16.18 -9.03 -7.85
CA GLY A 254 -17.44 -9.23 -8.57
C GLY A 254 -17.26 -9.34 -10.08
N GLU A 255 -16.44 -8.47 -10.67
CA GLU A 255 -16.12 -8.51 -12.11
C GLU A 255 -15.40 -9.81 -12.50
N VAL A 256 -14.54 -10.32 -11.63
CA VAL A 256 -13.82 -11.58 -11.86
C VAL A 256 -14.75 -12.78 -11.75
N ILE A 257 -15.70 -12.78 -10.80
CA ILE A 257 -16.73 -13.82 -10.68
C ILE A 257 -17.57 -13.86 -11.96
N ASP A 258 -18.04 -12.71 -12.44
CA ASP A 258 -18.85 -12.61 -13.67
C ASP A 258 -18.10 -13.11 -14.92
N GLN A 259 -16.78 -12.91 -14.95
CA GLN A 259 -15.92 -13.41 -16.02
C GLN A 259 -15.64 -14.92 -15.93
N ALA A 260 -15.44 -15.43 -14.71
CA ALA A 260 -14.95 -16.79 -14.47
C ALA A 260 -16.05 -17.85 -14.43
N LEU A 261 -17.25 -17.48 -14.01
CA LEU A 261 -18.33 -18.41 -13.62
C LEU A 261 -19.60 -18.14 -14.42
N THR A 262 -20.37 -19.22 -14.69
CA THR A 262 -21.76 -19.07 -15.15
C THR A 262 -22.64 -18.56 -14.01
N ALA A 263 -23.85 -18.10 -14.31
CA ALA A 263 -24.80 -17.62 -13.30
C ALA A 263 -25.09 -18.65 -12.20
N ASP A 264 -25.27 -19.92 -12.58
CA ASP A 264 -25.52 -21.01 -11.62
C ASP A 264 -24.28 -21.28 -10.76
N GLU A 265 -23.08 -21.29 -11.36
CA GLU A 265 -21.81 -21.46 -10.64
C GLU A 265 -21.57 -20.29 -9.67
N ALA A 266 -21.83 -19.05 -10.10
CA ALA A 266 -21.72 -17.85 -9.26
C ALA A 266 -22.68 -17.89 -8.06
N ALA A 267 -23.90 -18.40 -8.26
CA ALA A 267 -24.86 -18.61 -7.17
C ALA A 267 -24.33 -19.62 -6.13
N VAL A 268 -23.76 -20.73 -6.58
CA VAL A 268 -23.16 -21.76 -5.69
C VAL A 268 -21.94 -21.19 -4.96
N PHE A 269 -21.04 -20.48 -5.67
CA PHE A 269 -19.86 -19.86 -5.08
C PHE A 269 -20.26 -18.80 -4.02
N THR A 270 -21.23 -17.95 -4.35
CA THR A 270 -21.77 -16.95 -3.41
C THR A 270 -22.39 -17.58 -2.18
N ALA A 271 -23.21 -18.63 -2.35
CA ALA A 271 -23.84 -19.32 -1.23
C ALA A 271 -22.82 -19.93 -0.26
N ALA A 272 -21.63 -20.33 -0.76
CA ALA A 272 -20.57 -20.87 0.08
C ALA A 272 -19.77 -19.75 0.80
N LEU A 273 -19.41 -18.66 0.10
CA LEU A 273 -18.52 -17.63 0.63
C LEU A 273 -19.22 -16.54 1.45
N LYS A 274 -20.37 -16.07 0.99
CA LYS A 274 -21.07 -14.94 1.62
C LYS A 274 -21.26 -15.09 3.13
N PRO A 275 -21.73 -16.25 3.66
CA PRO A 275 -21.88 -16.41 5.10
C PRO A 275 -20.55 -16.35 5.87
N LEU A 276 -19.44 -16.75 5.25
CA LEU A 276 -18.10 -16.68 5.84
C LEU A 276 -17.61 -15.23 5.90
N VAL A 277 -17.76 -14.50 4.80
CA VAL A 277 -17.39 -13.09 4.68
C VAL A 277 -18.15 -12.23 5.69
N GLU A 278 -19.48 -12.36 5.71
CA GLU A 278 -20.34 -11.54 6.57
C GLU A 278 -20.18 -11.85 8.06
N SER A 279 -19.81 -13.08 8.41
CA SER A 279 -19.53 -13.47 9.81
C SER A 279 -18.07 -13.35 10.21
N GLY A 280 -17.15 -13.04 9.29
CA GLY A 280 -15.71 -13.01 9.54
C GLY A 280 -15.10 -14.38 9.83
N ARG A 281 -15.74 -15.48 9.46
CA ARG A 281 -15.23 -16.85 9.63
C ARG A 281 -14.17 -17.17 8.58
N GLY A 282 -12.97 -16.65 8.74
CA GLY A 282 -11.85 -16.83 7.86
C GLY A 282 -10.53 -16.67 8.60
N GLN A 283 -9.43 -16.62 7.87
CA GLN A 283 -8.10 -16.33 8.40
C GLN A 283 -7.62 -14.97 7.88
N GLU A 284 -7.12 -14.14 8.78
CA GLU A 284 -6.38 -12.93 8.43
C GLU A 284 -4.89 -13.25 8.54
N GLN A 285 -4.14 -13.03 7.48
CA GLN A 285 -2.68 -13.14 7.49
C GLN A 285 -2.09 -11.77 7.19
N LEU A 286 -1.05 -11.42 7.93
CA LEU A 286 -0.33 -10.16 7.75
C LEU A 286 1.16 -10.42 7.91
N ALA A 287 1.95 -9.94 6.96
CA ALA A 287 3.40 -9.91 7.02
C ALA A 287 3.87 -8.51 6.61
N LEU A 288 4.41 -7.75 7.55
CA LEU A 288 4.93 -6.41 7.32
C LEU A 288 6.39 -6.35 7.70
N ALA A 289 7.23 -5.88 6.81
CA ALA A 289 8.63 -5.56 7.04
C ALA A 289 8.77 -4.04 7.23
N TYR A 290 9.23 -3.64 8.41
CA TYR A 290 9.62 -2.26 8.69
C TYR A 290 11.15 -2.19 8.58
N LEU A 291 11.64 -1.46 7.60
CA LEU A 291 13.08 -1.22 7.44
C LEU A 291 13.40 0.22 7.79
N THR A 292 14.43 0.39 8.59
CA THR A 292 15.07 1.69 8.85
C THR A 292 16.50 1.65 8.38
N ALA A 293 16.99 2.74 7.83
CA ALA A 293 18.39 2.87 7.45
C ALA A 293 18.87 4.31 7.61
N VAL A 294 20.14 4.48 7.98
CA VAL A 294 20.77 5.79 8.18
C VAL A 294 21.90 5.96 7.18
N LYS A 295 21.97 7.15 6.56
CA LYS A 295 23.07 7.54 5.68
C LYS A 295 24.16 8.23 6.49
N ASP A 296 25.43 7.89 6.23
CA ASP A 296 26.60 8.54 6.85
C ASP A 296 26.74 10.01 6.44
#